data_99c0c3b0856c9317be527a2ab6b6a506
#
_entry.id   99c0c3b0856c9317be527a2ab6b6a506
#
_cell.length_a   1.000
_cell.length_b   1.000
_cell.length_c   1.000
_cell.angle_alpha   90.00
_cell.angle_beta   90.00
_cell.angle_gamma   90.00
#
_symmetry.space_group_name_H-M   'P 1'
#
loop_
_entity.id
_entity.type
_entity.pdbx_description
1 polymer ?
#
loop_
_entity_poly.entity_id
_entity_poly.type
_entity_poly.pdbx_seq_one_letter_code
_entity_poly.pdbx_strand_id
1 'polypeptide(L)'
;MHGFTTNFHTHTARCKHATGTDREMVQAALDAGVQVLGIADHTPYPGAEVQYMRMAPEEAAGYFASFTALRTEFAGRIDLHIGFEAEYFPDCFDQLRRFLEDYPCEYLILGQHFSSARGEIYYGMPCDDVSVLARYVDLAIAGMETGLFAYLAHPDLCRLRGDQSPARPHYLRLCQAAKELGLPLEVNLLGFRDRRGYPSENFFHIAQEVGNTLILGADAHSPAHFADPAVLQACTDWAAQFGLPIVHEIPFRSTLRQK
;
A
#
# COMPACT_ATOMS: atom_id res chain seq x y z
N MET A 1 -13.56 -21.08 -2.51
CA MET A 1 -12.43 -20.36 -1.87
C MET A 1 -12.33 -19.04 -2.61
N HIS A 2 -12.40 -17.92 -1.90
CA HIS A 2 -12.15 -16.60 -2.49
C HIS A 2 -10.68 -16.54 -2.94
N GLY A 3 -10.40 -15.76 -4.00
CA GLY A 3 -9.05 -15.64 -4.56
C GLY A 3 -8.05 -14.81 -3.73
N PHE A 4 -8.42 -14.41 -2.49
CA PHE A 4 -7.60 -13.58 -1.61
C PHE A 4 -6.67 -14.44 -0.75
N THR A 5 -5.67 -15.02 -1.38
CA THR A 5 -4.71 -15.92 -0.72
C THR A 5 -3.39 -15.24 -0.37
N THR A 6 -3.15 -14.04 -0.90
CA THR A 6 -1.94 -13.25 -0.64
C THR A 6 -2.31 -11.81 -0.30
N ASN A 7 -1.61 -11.22 0.63
CA ASN A 7 -1.79 -9.81 0.98
C ASN A 7 -0.47 -9.21 1.44
N PHE A 8 -0.10 -8.05 0.90
CA PHE A 8 1.14 -7.34 1.25
C PHE A 8 0.89 -5.94 1.86
N HIS A 9 -0.37 -5.65 2.24
CA HIS A 9 -0.76 -4.37 2.82
C HIS A 9 -1.52 -4.60 4.13
N THR A 10 -0.78 -4.55 5.24
CA THR A 10 -1.31 -4.76 6.60
C THR A 10 -0.59 -3.87 7.59
N HIS A 11 -1.34 -3.13 8.39
CA HIS A 11 -0.85 -2.20 9.40
C HIS A 11 -0.80 -2.81 10.80
N THR A 12 -0.17 -2.12 11.72
CA THR A 12 -0.09 -2.47 13.16
C THR A 12 -0.54 -1.29 14.01
N ALA A 13 -0.81 -1.54 15.29
CA ALA A 13 -1.16 -0.48 16.24
C ALA A 13 -0.11 0.65 16.34
N ARG A 14 1.12 0.42 15.83
CA ARG A 14 2.20 1.43 15.82
C ARG A 14 1.90 2.60 14.87
N CYS A 15 1.06 2.42 13.85
CA CYS A 15 0.59 3.55 13.03
C CYS A 15 -0.39 4.48 13.76
N LYS A 16 -0.77 4.15 15.01
CA LYS A 16 -1.62 4.95 15.91
C LYS A 16 -3.10 5.03 15.53
N HIS A 17 -3.51 4.36 14.46
CA HIS A 17 -4.90 4.29 14.02
C HIS A 17 -5.36 2.87 13.62
N ALA A 18 -4.47 1.87 13.73
CA ALA A 18 -4.83 0.47 13.68
C ALA A 18 -5.01 -0.10 15.10
N THR A 19 -5.71 -1.23 15.21
CA THR A 19 -6.04 -1.90 16.48
C THR A 19 -5.69 -3.38 16.43
N GLY A 20 -5.57 -3.99 17.61
CA GLY A 20 -5.16 -5.38 17.78
C GLY A 20 -3.66 -5.53 17.96
N THR A 21 -3.24 -6.69 18.43
CA THR A 21 -1.84 -7.06 18.56
C THR A 21 -1.31 -7.60 17.24
N ASP A 22 0.01 -7.58 17.06
CA ASP A 22 0.68 -8.16 15.89
C ASP A 22 0.26 -9.63 15.67
N ARG A 23 0.16 -10.41 16.78
CA ARG A 23 -0.23 -11.82 16.73
C ARG A 23 -1.69 -12.02 16.31
N GLU A 24 -2.61 -11.19 16.80
CA GLU A 24 -4.03 -11.26 16.41
C GLU A 24 -4.20 -10.93 14.93
N MET A 25 -3.41 -9.98 14.39
CA MET A 25 -3.44 -9.64 12.97
C MET A 25 -3.00 -10.83 12.10
N VAL A 26 -1.88 -11.48 12.45
CA VAL A 26 -1.37 -12.66 11.74
C VAL A 26 -2.37 -13.83 11.83
N GLN A 27 -2.95 -14.07 13.02
CA GLN A 27 -3.93 -15.14 13.21
C GLN A 27 -5.20 -14.88 12.39
N ALA A 28 -5.71 -13.64 12.38
CA ALA A 28 -6.91 -13.31 11.59
C ALA A 28 -6.69 -13.48 10.09
N ALA A 29 -5.53 -13.11 9.57
CA ALA A 29 -5.18 -13.34 8.17
C ALA A 29 -5.13 -14.85 7.84
N LEU A 30 -4.50 -15.66 8.71
CA LEU A 30 -4.46 -17.12 8.58
C LEU A 30 -5.87 -17.72 8.59
N ASP A 31 -6.72 -17.31 9.52
CA ASP A 31 -8.11 -17.80 9.65
C ASP A 31 -8.96 -17.41 8.42
N ALA A 32 -8.63 -16.29 7.76
CA ALA A 32 -9.24 -15.86 6.50
C ALA A 32 -8.72 -16.64 5.27
N GLY A 33 -7.73 -17.52 5.43
CA GLY A 33 -7.17 -18.33 4.36
C GLY A 33 -6.04 -17.66 3.58
N VAL A 34 -5.47 -16.58 4.12
CA VAL A 34 -4.26 -15.95 3.56
C VAL A 34 -3.08 -16.90 3.77
N GLN A 35 -2.34 -17.17 2.70
CA GLN A 35 -1.19 -18.06 2.69
C GLN A 35 0.13 -17.29 2.75
N VAL A 36 0.15 -16.11 2.12
CA VAL A 36 1.31 -15.19 2.15
C VAL A 36 0.86 -13.85 2.70
N LEU A 37 1.42 -13.45 3.83
CA LEU A 37 1.09 -12.22 4.52
C LEU A 37 2.30 -11.29 4.61
N GLY A 38 2.19 -10.13 4.01
CA GLY A 38 3.12 -9.03 4.19
C GLY A 38 2.58 -8.02 5.20
N ILE A 39 3.44 -7.62 6.12
CA ILE A 39 3.17 -6.50 7.03
C ILE A 39 3.85 -5.27 6.45
N ALA A 40 3.07 -4.21 6.22
CA ALA A 40 3.52 -2.97 5.59
C ALA A 40 2.96 -1.77 6.35
N ASP A 41 3.38 -1.61 7.60
CA ASP A 41 2.96 -0.45 8.41
C ASP A 41 3.54 0.86 7.85
N HIS A 42 2.93 1.98 8.20
CA HIS A 42 3.45 3.30 7.80
C HIS A 42 4.87 3.50 8.29
N THR A 43 5.76 3.80 7.37
CA THR A 43 7.19 3.93 7.63
C THR A 43 7.47 4.94 8.74
N PRO A 44 8.34 4.62 9.72
CA PRO A 44 8.87 5.60 10.65
C PRO A 44 9.83 6.52 9.90
N TYR A 45 9.33 7.60 9.34
CA TYR A 45 10.02 8.42 8.35
C TYR A 45 10.93 9.46 9.04
N PRO A 46 12.26 9.25 9.14
CA PRO A 46 13.16 10.23 9.71
C PRO A 46 13.12 11.54 8.90
N GLY A 47 13.01 12.66 9.59
CA GLY A 47 12.93 13.98 8.98
C GLY A 47 11.52 14.41 8.51
N ALA A 48 10.51 13.52 8.55
CA ALA A 48 9.14 13.93 8.30
C ALA A 48 8.50 14.54 9.55
N GLU A 49 7.74 15.62 9.38
CA GLU A 49 6.97 16.25 10.47
C GLU A 49 5.64 15.54 10.73
N VAL A 50 5.13 14.80 9.73
CA VAL A 50 3.88 14.02 9.84
C VAL A 50 4.12 12.75 10.64
N GLN A 51 3.90 12.82 11.95
CA GLN A 51 4.16 11.71 12.88
C GLN A 51 2.89 11.07 13.46
N TYR A 52 1.73 11.66 13.25
CA TYR A 52 0.49 11.26 13.92
C TYR A 52 -0.14 9.97 13.35
N MET A 53 0.30 9.50 12.18
CA MET A 53 -0.21 8.28 11.54
C MET A 53 0.91 7.30 11.16
N ARG A 54 2.01 7.32 11.88
CA ARG A 54 3.13 6.39 11.68
C ARG A 54 3.84 6.05 12.99
N MET A 55 4.56 4.94 13.01
CA MET A 55 5.38 4.59 14.18
C MET A 55 6.55 5.58 14.33
N ALA A 56 7.03 5.73 15.55
CA ALA A 56 8.26 6.46 15.79
C ALA A 56 9.48 5.64 15.34
N PRO A 57 10.61 6.28 14.92
CA PRO A 57 11.81 5.55 14.52
C PRO A 57 12.34 4.55 15.56
N GLU A 58 12.17 4.86 16.82
CA GLU A 58 12.60 4.01 17.95
C GLU A 58 11.78 2.72 18.08
N GLU A 59 10.58 2.67 17.50
CA GLU A 59 9.70 1.50 17.53
C GLU A 59 10.06 0.47 16.45
N ALA A 60 10.86 0.85 15.43
CA ALA A 60 11.19 -0.03 14.30
C ALA A 60 11.89 -1.32 14.72
N ALA A 61 12.83 -1.24 15.66
CA ALA A 61 13.52 -2.44 16.17
C ALA A 61 12.53 -3.43 16.80
N GLY A 62 11.57 -2.94 17.59
CA GLY A 62 10.50 -3.74 18.18
C GLY A 62 9.53 -4.32 17.13
N TYR A 63 9.24 -3.57 16.09
CA TYR A 63 8.43 -4.02 14.95
C TYR A 63 9.07 -5.23 14.26
N PHE A 64 10.32 -5.13 13.83
CA PHE A 64 11.02 -6.23 13.18
C PHE A 64 11.23 -7.44 14.11
N ALA A 65 11.55 -7.21 15.40
CA ALA A 65 11.69 -8.30 16.36
C ALA A 65 10.39 -9.07 16.57
N SER A 66 9.25 -8.37 16.70
CA SER A 66 7.93 -8.96 16.86
C SER A 66 7.57 -9.87 15.68
N PHE A 67 7.66 -9.37 14.45
CA PHE A 67 7.29 -10.15 13.28
C PHE A 67 8.30 -11.26 12.94
N THR A 68 9.58 -11.10 13.29
CA THR A 68 10.55 -12.20 13.19
C THR A 68 10.19 -13.35 14.14
N ALA A 69 9.75 -13.05 15.36
CA ALA A 69 9.28 -14.06 16.30
C ALA A 69 7.99 -14.74 15.80
N LEU A 70 7.03 -13.95 15.31
CA LEU A 70 5.78 -14.47 14.74
C LEU A 70 6.01 -15.32 13.49
N ARG A 71 6.97 -14.98 12.64
CA ARG A 71 7.38 -15.81 11.49
C ARG A 71 7.80 -17.21 11.96
N THR A 72 8.51 -17.30 13.07
CA THR A 72 8.90 -18.58 13.65
C THR A 72 7.70 -19.31 14.27
N GLU A 73 6.85 -18.61 15.02
CA GLU A 73 5.65 -19.19 15.64
C GLU A 73 4.66 -19.76 14.61
N PHE A 74 4.49 -19.06 13.48
CA PHE A 74 3.53 -19.42 12.44
C PHE A 74 4.15 -20.22 11.28
N ALA A 75 5.42 -20.62 11.39
CA ALA A 75 6.11 -21.35 10.33
C ALA A 75 5.32 -22.58 9.84
N GLY A 76 5.24 -22.75 8.52
CA GLY A 76 4.49 -23.83 7.86
C GLY A 76 2.97 -23.63 7.85
N ARG A 77 2.44 -22.55 8.44
CA ARG A 77 1.01 -22.20 8.42
C ARG A 77 0.72 -20.98 7.55
N ILE A 78 1.56 -19.99 7.59
CA ILE A 78 1.50 -18.77 6.77
C ILE A 78 2.91 -18.32 6.46
N ASP A 79 3.15 -17.84 5.25
CA ASP A 79 4.42 -17.23 4.87
C ASP A 79 4.37 -15.73 5.19
N LEU A 80 5.23 -15.28 6.14
CA LEU A 80 5.17 -13.94 6.70
C LEU A 80 6.35 -13.09 6.24
N HIS A 81 6.06 -11.95 5.64
CA HIS A 81 7.05 -10.99 5.14
C HIS A 81 6.93 -9.64 5.86
N ILE A 82 8.05 -8.93 6.00
CA ILE A 82 8.13 -7.68 6.76
C ILE A 82 8.60 -6.56 5.83
N GLY A 83 7.72 -5.60 5.59
CA GLY A 83 7.98 -4.43 4.77
C GLY A 83 7.44 -3.16 5.40
N PHE A 84 7.26 -2.15 4.58
CA PHE A 84 6.62 -0.89 4.96
C PHE A 84 5.80 -0.32 3.80
N GLU A 85 4.75 0.41 4.15
CA GLU A 85 4.14 1.40 3.28
C GLU A 85 4.86 2.74 3.47
N ALA A 86 5.38 3.29 2.38
CA ALA A 86 6.14 4.52 2.43
C ALA A 86 5.70 5.49 1.33
N GLU A 87 5.71 6.77 1.66
CA GLU A 87 5.58 7.86 0.70
C GLU A 87 6.92 8.17 0.03
N TYR A 88 6.86 8.80 -1.12
CA TYR A 88 8.02 9.45 -1.72
C TYR A 88 8.04 10.93 -1.36
N PHE A 89 9.00 11.34 -0.53
CA PHE A 89 9.27 12.74 -0.19
C PHE A 89 10.68 13.10 -0.66
N PRO A 90 10.82 13.83 -1.77
CA PRO A 90 12.14 14.13 -2.37
C PRO A 90 13.16 14.67 -1.37
N ASP A 91 12.70 15.52 -0.45
CA ASP A 91 13.59 16.24 0.49
C ASP A 91 14.21 15.35 1.57
N CYS A 92 13.62 14.20 1.85
CA CYS A 92 14.06 13.30 2.93
C CYS A 92 14.07 11.81 2.57
N PHE A 93 13.84 11.45 1.31
CA PHE A 93 13.81 10.05 0.89
C PHE A 93 15.13 9.32 1.10
N ASP A 94 16.27 10.00 0.90
CA ASP A 94 17.58 9.43 1.20
C ASP A 94 17.83 9.18 2.69
N GLN A 95 17.15 9.94 3.57
CA GLN A 95 17.19 9.67 5.01
C GLN A 95 16.42 8.40 5.34
N LEU A 96 15.25 8.20 4.71
CA LEU A 96 14.49 6.96 4.82
C LEU A 96 15.30 5.76 4.34
N ARG A 97 15.92 5.84 3.17
CA ARG A 97 16.74 4.76 2.63
C ARG A 97 17.84 4.33 3.61
N ARG A 98 18.60 5.31 4.11
CA ARG A 98 19.66 5.05 5.09
C ARG A 98 19.12 4.43 6.39
N PHE A 99 17.99 4.92 6.88
CA PHE A 99 17.34 4.34 8.06
C PHE A 99 16.95 2.87 7.84
N LEU A 100 16.44 2.52 6.68
CA LEU A 100 16.03 1.15 6.37
C LEU A 100 17.21 0.18 6.19
N GLU A 101 18.44 0.67 5.91
CA GLU A 101 19.63 -0.19 5.80
C GLU A 101 19.96 -0.92 7.11
N ASP A 102 19.54 -0.39 8.26
CA ASP A 102 19.74 -0.98 9.58
C ASP A 102 18.76 -2.13 9.89
N TYR A 103 17.75 -2.36 9.04
CA TYR A 103 16.67 -3.30 9.32
C TYR A 103 16.48 -4.34 8.21
N PRO A 104 15.97 -5.56 8.53
CA PRO A 104 15.68 -6.59 7.54
C PRO A 104 14.35 -6.33 6.82
N CYS A 105 14.21 -5.14 6.22
CA CYS A 105 13.05 -4.77 5.41
C CYS A 105 13.09 -5.50 4.07
N GLU A 106 12.07 -6.30 3.77
CA GLU A 106 12.03 -7.17 2.60
C GLU A 106 11.38 -6.51 1.38
N TYR A 107 10.49 -5.53 1.59
CA TYR A 107 9.82 -4.80 0.52
C TYR A 107 9.28 -3.45 1.00
N LEU A 108 9.01 -2.57 0.03
CA LEU A 108 8.26 -1.33 0.22
C LEU A 108 7.07 -1.31 -0.74
N ILE A 109 5.94 -0.80 -0.27
CA ILE A 109 4.81 -0.40 -1.12
C ILE A 109 4.70 1.11 -1.12
N LEU A 110 4.34 1.69 -2.27
CA LEU A 110 4.22 3.14 -2.41
C LEU A 110 2.80 3.59 -2.07
N GLY A 111 2.60 4.19 -0.90
CA GLY A 111 1.35 4.79 -0.49
C GLY A 111 1.51 6.30 -0.32
N GLN A 112 1.17 7.09 -1.35
CA GLN A 112 1.37 8.53 -1.31
C GLN A 112 0.22 9.24 -0.62
N HIS A 113 0.33 9.49 0.69
CA HIS A 113 -0.74 10.11 1.50
C HIS A 113 -0.65 11.62 1.59
N PHE A 114 0.56 12.19 1.52
CA PHE A 114 0.79 13.61 1.70
C PHE A 114 1.62 14.22 0.57
N SER A 115 1.43 15.54 0.37
CA SER A 115 2.16 16.29 -0.66
C SER A 115 3.63 16.56 -0.31
N SER A 116 3.99 16.43 0.95
CA SER A 116 5.33 16.64 1.47
C SER A 116 5.52 15.98 2.83
N ALA A 117 6.75 15.87 3.30
CA ALA A 117 7.09 15.40 4.63
C ALA A 117 6.54 16.30 5.77
N ARG A 118 6.07 17.50 5.45
CA ARG A 118 5.41 18.41 6.41
C ARG A 118 3.91 18.16 6.54
N GLY A 119 3.31 17.37 5.62
CA GLY A 119 1.89 17.06 5.68
C GLY A 119 0.96 18.19 5.26
N GLU A 120 1.40 19.04 4.34
CA GLU A 120 0.65 20.24 3.92
C GLU A 120 -0.70 19.89 3.28
N ILE A 121 -0.74 18.87 2.43
CA ILE A 121 -1.97 18.35 1.80
C ILE A 121 -2.08 16.87 2.06
N TYR A 122 -3.22 16.43 2.61
CA TYR A 122 -3.57 15.02 2.74
C TYR A 122 -4.41 14.59 1.53
N TYR A 123 -3.91 13.64 0.76
CA TYR A 123 -4.53 13.17 -0.48
C TYR A 123 -5.75 12.25 -0.30
N GLY A 124 -5.98 11.73 0.90
CA GLY A 124 -7.13 10.84 1.18
C GLY A 124 -8.50 11.56 1.15
N MET A 125 -8.52 12.88 1.06
CA MET A 125 -9.76 13.67 0.92
C MET A 125 -9.94 14.13 -0.53
N PRO A 126 -11.20 14.16 -1.04
CA PRO A 126 -11.47 14.73 -2.37
C PRO A 126 -11.06 16.18 -2.45
N CYS A 127 -10.33 16.58 -3.48
CA CYS A 127 -9.89 17.95 -3.74
C CYS A 127 -10.73 18.62 -4.83
N ASP A 128 -10.73 19.96 -4.82
CA ASP A 128 -11.46 20.78 -5.80
C ASP A 128 -10.53 21.30 -6.91
N ASP A 129 -9.21 21.19 -6.72
CA ASP A 129 -8.19 21.68 -7.63
C ASP A 129 -7.44 20.52 -8.28
N VAL A 130 -7.51 20.42 -9.60
CA VAL A 130 -6.82 19.43 -10.40
C VAL A 130 -5.29 19.50 -10.25
N SER A 131 -4.73 20.64 -9.87
CA SER A 131 -3.28 20.78 -9.62
C SER A 131 -2.82 19.94 -8.41
N VAL A 132 -3.69 19.71 -7.43
CA VAL A 132 -3.44 18.81 -6.28
C VAL A 132 -3.31 17.39 -6.76
N LEU A 133 -4.20 16.92 -7.65
CA LEU A 133 -4.12 15.61 -8.28
C LEU A 133 -2.89 15.48 -9.16
N ALA A 134 -2.56 16.52 -9.94
CA ALA A 134 -1.36 16.54 -10.77
C ALA A 134 -0.10 16.32 -9.93
N ARG A 135 0.01 17.03 -8.81
CA ARG A 135 1.14 16.88 -7.86
C ARG A 135 1.20 15.49 -7.23
N TYR A 136 0.04 14.91 -6.85
CA TYR A 136 -0.03 13.53 -6.37
C TYR A 136 0.56 12.56 -7.39
N VAL A 137 0.13 12.67 -8.65
CA VAL A 137 0.60 11.82 -9.75
C VAL A 137 2.10 12.02 -9.99
N ASP A 138 2.60 13.27 -9.95
CA ASP A 138 4.04 13.54 -10.10
C ASP A 138 4.87 12.87 -9.01
N LEU A 139 4.44 12.94 -7.75
CA LEU A 139 5.12 12.29 -6.63
C LEU A 139 5.06 10.76 -6.72
N ALA A 140 3.89 10.21 -7.09
CA ALA A 140 3.73 8.78 -7.24
C ALA A 140 4.62 8.23 -8.37
N ILE A 141 4.69 8.91 -9.51
CA ILE A 141 5.57 8.53 -10.62
C ILE A 141 7.04 8.60 -10.20
N ALA A 142 7.46 9.71 -9.60
CA ALA A 142 8.83 9.86 -9.12
C ALA A 142 9.20 8.81 -8.06
N GLY A 143 8.26 8.45 -7.19
CA GLY A 143 8.42 7.34 -6.25
C GLY A 143 8.63 6.01 -6.97
N MET A 144 7.79 5.67 -7.93
CA MET A 144 7.91 4.44 -8.73
C MET A 144 9.24 4.36 -9.48
N GLU A 145 9.71 5.47 -10.04
CA GLU A 145 10.98 5.58 -10.79
C GLU A 145 12.22 5.32 -9.92
N THR A 146 12.11 5.44 -8.58
CA THR A 146 13.20 5.05 -7.67
C THR A 146 13.56 3.57 -7.78
N GLY A 147 12.61 2.75 -8.27
CA GLY A 147 12.77 1.31 -8.39
C GLY A 147 12.77 0.56 -7.05
N LEU A 148 12.42 1.20 -5.94
CA LEU A 148 12.44 0.60 -4.59
C LEU A 148 11.10 -0.01 -4.17
N PHE A 149 10.01 0.39 -4.80
CA PHE A 149 8.67 -0.05 -4.45
C PHE A 149 8.26 -1.28 -5.25
N ALA A 150 7.52 -2.18 -4.60
CA ALA A 150 7.01 -3.40 -5.21
C ALA A 150 5.73 -3.15 -6.02
N TYR A 151 4.90 -2.20 -5.60
CA TYR A 151 3.68 -1.77 -6.28
C TYR A 151 3.19 -0.41 -5.76
N LEU A 152 2.20 0.17 -6.45
CA LEU A 152 1.52 1.40 -6.04
C LEU A 152 0.24 1.05 -5.26
N ALA A 153 0.22 1.38 -3.97
CA ALA A 153 -0.93 1.21 -3.08
C ALA A 153 -1.99 2.27 -3.39
N HIS A 154 -3.28 1.91 -3.28
CA HIS A 154 -4.45 2.79 -3.49
C HIS A 154 -4.17 3.93 -4.50
N PRO A 155 -3.94 3.60 -5.79
CA PRO A 155 -3.42 4.53 -6.81
C PRO A 155 -4.37 5.72 -7.09
N ASP A 156 -5.64 5.59 -6.75
CA ASP A 156 -6.69 6.60 -6.90
C ASP A 156 -7.15 7.20 -5.56
N LEU A 157 -6.25 7.18 -4.56
CA LEU A 157 -6.48 7.82 -3.26
C LEU A 157 -6.80 9.31 -3.42
N CYS A 158 -5.99 10.04 -4.21
CA CYS A 158 -6.25 11.42 -4.57
C CYS A 158 -7.26 11.48 -5.71
N ARG A 159 -8.38 12.17 -5.47
CA ARG A 159 -9.49 12.27 -6.43
C ARG A 159 -10.13 13.65 -6.39
N LEU A 160 -10.75 14.04 -7.50
CA LEU A 160 -11.50 15.28 -7.57
C LEU A 160 -12.86 15.15 -6.87
N ARG A 161 -13.40 16.26 -6.38
CA ARG A 161 -14.78 16.37 -5.95
C ARG A 161 -15.67 16.58 -7.17
N GLY A 162 -16.75 15.79 -7.29
CA GLY A 162 -17.71 15.94 -8.41
C GLY A 162 -17.18 15.40 -9.74
N ASP A 163 -17.07 16.26 -10.76
CA ASP A 163 -16.65 15.83 -12.11
C ASP A 163 -15.23 15.29 -12.15
N GLN A 164 -15.09 14.04 -12.60
CA GLN A 164 -13.82 13.36 -12.71
C GLN A 164 -13.15 13.53 -14.09
N SER A 165 -13.80 14.20 -15.05
CA SER A 165 -13.24 14.36 -16.39
C SER A 165 -11.85 15.02 -16.40
N PRO A 166 -11.57 16.04 -15.58
CA PRO A 166 -10.23 16.63 -15.53
C PRO A 166 -9.17 15.71 -14.92
N ALA A 167 -9.55 14.66 -14.18
CA ALA A 167 -8.61 13.70 -13.60
C ALA A 167 -8.02 12.74 -14.65
N ARG A 168 -8.77 12.45 -15.73
CA ARG A 168 -8.40 11.44 -16.73
C ARG A 168 -6.98 11.57 -17.29
N PRO A 169 -6.49 12.74 -17.76
CA PRO A 169 -5.11 12.84 -18.28
C PRO A 169 -4.05 12.52 -17.24
N HIS A 170 -4.29 12.83 -15.98
CA HIS A 170 -3.37 12.55 -14.87
C HIS A 170 -3.36 11.07 -14.52
N TYR A 171 -4.54 10.45 -14.40
CA TYR A 171 -4.66 8.99 -14.17
C TYR A 171 -4.09 8.18 -15.33
N LEU A 172 -4.30 8.62 -16.58
CA LEU A 172 -3.73 7.95 -17.74
C LEU A 172 -2.20 7.96 -17.67
N ARG A 173 -1.59 9.09 -17.33
CA ARG A 173 -0.15 9.22 -17.16
C ARG A 173 0.38 8.33 -16.03
N LEU A 174 -0.35 8.25 -14.90
CA LEU A 174 0.02 7.38 -13.78
C LEU A 174 -0.02 5.90 -14.19
N CYS A 175 -1.10 5.48 -14.85
CA CYS A 175 -1.27 4.11 -15.33
C CYS A 175 -0.18 3.74 -16.36
N GLN A 176 0.16 4.65 -17.29
CA GLN A 176 1.23 4.44 -18.27
C GLN A 176 2.58 4.26 -17.59
N ALA A 177 2.94 5.13 -16.65
CA ALA A 177 4.19 5.02 -15.89
C ALA A 177 4.28 3.71 -15.10
N ALA A 178 3.20 3.32 -14.40
CA ALA A 178 3.14 2.05 -13.67
C ALA A 178 3.35 0.85 -14.60
N LYS A 179 2.73 0.86 -15.79
CA LYS A 179 2.90 -0.21 -16.79
C LYS A 179 4.32 -0.26 -17.34
N GLU A 180 4.90 0.87 -17.71
CA GLU A 180 6.27 0.95 -18.24
C GLU A 180 7.30 0.47 -17.23
N LEU A 181 7.09 0.76 -15.94
CA LEU A 181 7.94 0.32 -14.85
C LEU A 181 7.63 -1.12 -14.37
N GLY A 182 6.58 -1.75 -14.89
CA GLY A 182 6.17 -3.09 -14.51
C GLY A 182 5.63 -3.20 -13.09
N LEU A 183 5.08 -2.10 -12.54
CA LEU A 183 4.55 -2.05 -11.19
C LEU A 183 3.03 -2.31 -11.18
N PRO A 184 2.54 -3.28 -10.38
CA PRO A 184 1.12 -3.48 -10.18
C PRO A 184 0.44 -2.27 -9.54
N LEU A 185 -0.85 -2.10 -9.84
CA LEU A 185 -1.75 -1.14 -9.20
C LEU A 185 -2.64 -1.87 -8.18
N GLU A 186 -2.69 -1.36 -6.97
CA GLU A 186 -3.49 -1.99 -5.92
C GLU A 186 -4.99 -1.73 -6.10
N VAL A 187 -5.79 -2.79 -6.01
CA VAL A 187 -7.20 -2.70 -5.67
C VAL A 187 -7.32 -2.80 -4.15
N ASN A 188 -7.64 -1.69 -3.51
CA ASN A 188 -7.56 -1.53 -2.06
C ASN A 188 -8.86 -1.95 -1.38
N LEU A 189 -8.79 -2.96 -0.51
CA LEU A 189 -9.95 -3.53 0.16
C LEU A 189 -10.51 -2.60 1.24
N LEU A 190 -9.66 -1.85 1.97
CA LEU A 190 -10.12 -0.91 2.98
C LEU A 190 -11.00 0.18 2.36
N GLY A 191 -10.54 0.77 1.27
CA GLY A 191 -11.29 1.77 0.53
C GLY A 191 -12.60 1.22 -0.02
N PHE A 192 -12.56 0.01 -0.58
CA PHE A 192 -13.75 -0.71 -1.09
C PHE A 192 -14.78 -0.97 0.01
N ARG A 193 -14.36 -1.57 1.12
CA ARG A 193 -15.21 -1.94 2.26
C ARG A 193 -15.87 -0.70 2.89
N ASP A 194 -15.08 0.33 3.15
CA ASP A 194 -15.51 1.54 3.85
C ASP A 194 -16.12 2.58 2.91
N ARG A 195 -16.21 2.29 1.61
CA ARG A 195 -16.75 3.19 0.58
C ARG A 195 -16.10 4.56 0.59
N ARG A 196 -14.76 4.58 0.66
CA ARG A 196 -13.97 5.82 0.76
C ARG A 196 -13.83 6.57 -0.57
N GLY A 197 -14.43 6.05 -1.66
CA GLY A 197 -14.37 6.60 -2.99
C GLY A 197 -13.16 6.12 -3.81
N TYR A 198 -12.42 5.20 -3.27
CA TYR A 198 -11.43 4.34 -3.93
C TYR A 198 -11.62 2.90 -3.44
N PRO A 199 -11.29 1.87 -4.23
CA PRO A 199 -10.99 1.92 -5.65
C PRO A 199 -12.19 2.43 -6.45
N SER A 200 -11.95 3.20 -7.53
CA SER A 200 -12.99 3.80 -8.35
C SER A 200 -13.04 3.20 -9.77
N GLU A 201 -14.26 2.98 -10.29
CA GLU A 201 -14.43 2.49 -11.66
C GLU A 201 -13.76 3.42 -12.67
N ASN A 202 -13.85 4.74 -12.46
CA ASN A 202 -13.25 5.72 -13.35
C ASN A 202 -11.73 5.53 -13.51
N PHE A 203 -11.02 5.27 -12.42
CA PHE A 203 -9.58 4.99 -12.48
C PHE A 203 -9.29 3.62 -13.12
N PHE A 204 -9.99 2.58 -12.68
CA PHE A 204 -9.70 1.22 -13.13
C PHE A 204 -10.13 0.94 -14.56
N HIS A 205 -11.07 1.70 -15.14
CA HIS A 205 -11.30 1.68 -16.58
C HIS A 205 -10.12 2.28 -17.36
N ILE A 206 -9.45 3.31 -16.84
CA ILE A 206 -8.22 3.85 -17.43
C ILE A 206 -7.09 2.82 -17.32
N ALA A 207 -6.96 2.16 -16.17
CA ALA A 207 -5.99 1.08 -15.99
C ALA A 207 -6.24 -0.09 -16.97
N GLN A 208 -7.53 -0.43 -17.23
CA GLN A 208 -7.94 -1.41 -18.23
C GLN A 208 -7.54 -0.99 -19.65
N GLU A 209 -7.78 0.25 -20.00
CA GLU A 209 -7.42 0.81 -21.31
C GLU A 209 -5.91 0.76 -21.56
N VAL A 210 -5.11 1.06 -20.53
CA VAL A 210 -3.64 0.97 -20.58
C VAL A 210 -3.17 -0.48 -20.56
N GLY A 211 -3.93 -1.39 -19.93
CA GLY A 211 -3.59 -2.80 -19.74
C GLY A 211 -2.58 -2.98 -18.61
N ASN A 212 -2.85 -2.39 -17.46
CA ASN A 212 -2.05 -2.55 -16.25
C ASN A 212 -2.19 -3.95 -15.63
N THR A 213 -1.29 -4.27 -14.73
CA THR A 213 -1.40 -5.43 -13.84
C THR A 213 -1.94 -4.95 -12.48
N LEU A 214 -2.79 -5.76 -11.86
CA LEU A 214 -3.39 -5.46 -10.56
C LEU A 214 -2.79 -6.34 -9.45
N ILE A 215 -2.90 -5.87 -8.22
CA ILE A 215 -2.68 -6.62 -6.99
C ILE A 215 -3.79 -6.29 -6.00
N LEU A 216 -4.23 -7.27 -5.19
CA LEU A 216 -5.18 -7.02 -4.12
C LEU A 216 -4.44 -6.71 -2.83
N GLY A 217 -4.83 -5.64 -2.13
CA GLY A 217 -4.29 -5.27 -0.84
C GLY A 217 -5.41 -5.07 0.18
N ALA A 218 -5.28 -5.70 1.37
CA ALA A 218 -6.27 -5.57 2.42
C ALA A 218 -6.26 -4.18 3.06
N ASP A 219 -5.09 -3.57 3.18
CA ASP A 219 -4.88 -2.33 3.93
C ASP A 219 -5.49 -2.47 5.34
N ALA A 220 -5.19 -3.63 5.96
CA ALA A 220 -5.87 -4.05 7.17
C ALA A 220 -5.35 -3.28 8.38
N HIS A 221 -6.25 -2.57 9.07
CA HIS A 221 -5.99 -1.80 10.29
C HIS A 221 -6.61 -2.44 11.54
N SER A 222 -7.15 -3.65 11.41
CA SER A 222 -7.76 -4.41 12.50
C SER A 222 -7.84 -5.89 12.09
N PRO A 223 -7.71 -6.84 13.04
CA PRO A 223 -7.98 -8.25 12.77
C PRO A 223 -9.37 -8.49 12.14
N ALA A 224 -10.36 -7.68 12.51
CA ALA A 224 -11.72 -7.75 11.94
C ALA A 224 -11.77 -7.47 10.43
N HIS A 225 -10.76 -6.82 9.85
CA HIS A 225 -10.71 -6.56 8.40
C HIS A 225 -10.51 -7.84 7.58
N PHE A 226 -10.01 -8.91 8.19
CA PHE A 226 -9.91 -10.23 7.56
C PHE A 226 -11.13 -11.12 7.84
N ALA A 227 -11.99 -10.75 8.79
CA ALA A 227 -13.05 -11.64 9.29
C ALA A 227 -14.29 -11.73 8.39
N ASP A 228 -14.40 -10.92 7.34
CA ASP A 228 -15.56 -10.92 6.44
C ASP A 228 -15.22 -11.50 5.06
N PRO A 229 -15.41 -12.82 4.85
CA PRO A 229 -15.09 -13.46 3.58
C PRO A 229 -15.99 -12.96 2.43
N ALA A 230 -17.17 -12.44 2.71
CA ALA A 230 -18.07 -11.91 1.68
C ALA A 230 -17.52 -10.60 1.10
N VAL A 231 -16.95 -9.73 1.93
CA VAL A 231 -16.30 -8.50 1.49
C VAL A 231 -15.01 -8.80 0.73
N LEU A 232 -14.21 -9.78 1.19
CA LEU A 232 -13.01 -10.24 0.48
C LEU A 232 -13.36 -10.76 -0.92
N GLN A 233 -14.41 -11.58 -1.02
CA GLN A 233 -14.89 -12.09 -2.32
C GLN A 233 -15.42 -10.97 -3.21
N ALA A 234 -16.26 -10.08 -2.67
CA ALA A 234 -16.85 -8.96 -3.43
C ALA A 234 -15.77 -8.02 -3.99
N CYS A 235 -14.70 -7.75 -3.24
CA CYS A 235 -13.58 -6.96 -3.74
C CYS A 235 -12.81 -7.68 -4.85
N THR A 236 -12.61 -8.99 -4.71
CA THR A 236 -11.98 -9.83 -5.73
C THR A 236 -12.80 -9.83 -7.03
N ASP A 237 -14.12 -10.01 -6.91
CA ASP A 237 -15.05 -10.00 -8.06
C ASP A 237 -15.07 -8.61 -8.74
N TRP A 238 -15.04 -7.55 -7.92
CA TRP A 238 -14.95 -6.19 -8.43
C TRP A 238 -13.65 -5.96 -9.20
N ALA A 239 -12.51 -6.44 -8.73
CA ALA A 239 -11.26 -6.34 -9.45
C ALA A 239 -11.28 -7.14 -10.77
N ALA A 240 -11.87 -8.34 -10.75
CA ALA A 240 -11.94 -9.24 -11.90
C ALA A 240 -12.78 -8.68 -13.07
N GLN A 241 -13.76 -7.79 -12.80
CA GLN A 241 -14.61 -7.21 -13.84
C GLN A 241 -13.84 -6.44 -14.93
N PHE A 242 -12.65 -5.92 -14.62
CA PHE A 242 -11.81 -5.19 -15.56
C PHE A 242 -11.01 -6.11 -16.49
N GLY A 243 -10.99 -7.43 -16.24
CA GLY A 243 -10.29 -8.40 -17.09
C GLY A 243 -8.77 -8.21 -17.13
N LEU A 244 -8.20 -7.50 -16.17
CA LEU A 244 -6.77 -7.28 -16.04
C LEU A 244 -6.09 -8.44 -15.29
N PRO A 245 -4.80 -8.74 -15.57
CA PRO A 245 -4.05 -9.70 -14.79
C PRO A 245 -3.97 -9.28 -13.32
N ILE A 246 -4.29 -10.19 -12.40
CA ILE A 246 -4.12 -10.00 -10.96
C ILE A 246 -2.94 -10.86 -10.52
N VAL A 247 -1.90 -10.22 -9.99
CA VAL A 247 -0.72 -10.92 -9.46
C VAL A 247 -0.88 -11.20 -7.97
N HIS A 248 -0.27 -12.30 -7.53
CA HIS A 248 -0.28 -12.79 -6.15
C HIS A 248 1.10 -12.80 -5.51
N GLU A 249 2.10 -12.29 -6.22
CA GLU A 249 3.50 -12.25 -5.77
C GLU A 249 4.07 -10.85 -6.03
N ILE A 250 5.01 -10.46 -5.19
CA ILE A 250 5.79 -9.24 -5.36
C ILE A 250 7.28 -9.58 -5.34
N PRO A 251 8.12 -8.78 -5.99
CA PRO A 251 9.57 -8.96 -5.85
C PRO A 251 10.00 -8.57 -4.43
N PHE A 252 10.46 -9.54 -3.65
CA PHE A 252 11.16 -9.25 -2.41
C PHE A 252 12.57 -8.78 -2.76
N ARG A 253 12.84 -7.52 -2.46
CA ARG A 253 14.15 -6.95 -2.72
C ARG A 253 14.97 -6.98 -1.42
N SER A 254 15.92 -7.89 -1.34
CA SER A 254 17.08 -7.71 -0.42
C SER A 254 17.90 -6.44 -0.73
N THR A 255 17.37 -5.55 -1.52
CA THR A 255 18.00 -4.50 -2.32
C THR A 255 18.05 -3.13 -1.70
N LEU A 256 17.56 -2.95 -0.49
CA LEU A 256 17.95 -1.77 0.28
C LEU A 256 19.46 -1.80 0.62
N ARG A 257 20.12 -2.95 0.41
CA ARG A 257 21.57 -3.17 0.63
C ARG A 257 22.43 -3.16 -0.65
N GLN A 258 21.93 -2.76 -1.81
CA GLN A 258 22.79 -2.60 -2.97
C GLN A 258 23.53 -1.26 -2.88
N LYS A 259 24.84 -1.38 -2.71
CA LYS A 259 25.85 -0.32 -2.70
C LYS A 259 25.89 0.45 -4.02
#